data_b60e5dc70b5cdce1376a623dfc14d462
#
_entry.id   b60e5dc70b5cdce1376a623dfc14d462
#
_cell.length_a   1.000
_cell.length_b   1.000
_cell.length_c   1.000
_cell.angle_alpha   90.00
_cell.angle_beta   90.00
_cell.angle_gamma   90.00
#
_symmetry.space_group_name_H-M   'P 1'
#
loop_
_entity.id
_entity.type
_entity.pdbx_description
1 polymer ?
#
loop_
_entity_poly.entity_id
_entity_poly.type
_entity_poly.pdbx_seq_one_letter_code
_entity_poly.pdbx_strand_id
1 'polypeptide(L)'
;MFGMQIKKLREQNGMTQKELARKVGVSEKAVINCELDCSNPTARNMLALADIFSVSMDALYGREERAAADLSGLRDHERRLIEVMINAAIQYIRQHD
;
A
#
# COMPACT_ATOMS: atom_id res chain seq x y z
N MET A 1 4.79 -5.27 -10.90
CA MET A 1 3.63 -6.15 -11.00
C MET A 1 2.95 -6.24 -9.66
N PHE A 2 1.66 -6.18 -9.68
CA PHE A 2 0.83 -6.05 -8.49
C PHE A 2 0.88 -7.27 -7.57
N GLY A 3 0.83 -8.47 -8.16
CA GLY A 3 0.83 -9.71 -7.39
C GLY A 3 2.08 -9.93 -6.55
N MET A 4 3.23 -9.57 -7.06
CA MET A 4 4.49 -9.68 -6.31
C MET A 4 4.50 -8.73 -5.10
N GLN A 5 3.89 -7.57 -5.23
CA GLN A 5 3.81 -6.62 -4.13
C GLN A 5 2.91 -7.13 -3.01
N ILE A 6 1.77 -7.73 -3.38
CA ILE A 6 0.87 -8.35 -2.39
C ILE A 6 1.60 -9.48 -1.66
N LYS A 7 2.28 -10.35 -2.38
CA LYS A 7 3.03 -11.45 -1.80
C LYS A 7 4.09 -10.95 -0.84
N LYS A 8 4.85 -9.94 -1.25
CA LYS A 8 5.90 -9.34 -0.43
C LYS A 8 5.33 -8.77 0.87
N LEU A 9 4.26 -7.99 0.78
CA LEU A 9 3.61 -7.41 1.96
C LEU A 9 3.06 -8.49 2.88
N ARG A 10 2.45 -9.53 2.31
CA ARG A 10 1.95 -10.66 3.08
C ARG A 10 3.06 -11.35 3.86
N GLU A 11 4.16 -11.66 3.20
CA GLU A 11 5.31 -12.31 3.82
C GLU A 11 5.96 -11.44 4.89
N GLN A 12 6.06 -10.14 4.63
CA GLN A 12 6.60 -9.18 5.60
C GLN A 12 5.76 -9.09 6.87
N ASN A 13 4.47 -9.36 6.76
CA ASN A 13 3.55 -9.37 7.89
C ASN A 13 3.36 -10.77 8.50
N GLY A 14 4.13 -11.74 8.04
CA GLY A 14 4.07 -13.10 8.58
C GLY A 14 2.77 -13.83 8.34
N MET A 15 2.05 -13.49 7.27
CA MET A 15 0.76 -14.10 6.96
C MET A 15 0.89 -15.20 5.92
N THR A 16 0.06 -16.25 6.08
CA THR A 16 -0.15 -17.22 5.02
C THR A 16 -1.17 -16.70 4.02
N GLN A 17 -1.22 -17.32 2.84
CA GLN A 17 -2.25 -16.98 1.85
C GLN A 17 -3.66 -17.19 2.40
N LYS A 18 -3.83 -18.25 3.20
CA LYS A 18 -5.11 -18.55 3.84
C LYS A 18 -5.51 -17.48 4.86
N GLU A 19 -4.56 -17.00 5.64
CA GLU A 19 -4.82 -15.95 6.62
C GLU A 19 -5.19 -14.63 5.93
N LEU A 20 -4.47 -14.27 4.88
CA LEU A 20 -4.80 -13.08 4.11
C LEU A 20 -6.18 -13.20 3.49
N ALA A 21 -6.51 -14.34 2.90
CA ALA A 21 -7.82 -14.58 2.30
C ALA A 21 -8.94 -14.38 3.32
N ARG A 22 -8.75 -14.87 4.54
CA ARG A 22 -9.71 -14.70 5.62
C ARG A 22 -9.91 -13.23 5.97
N LYS A 23 -8.83 -12.48 6.09
CA LYS A 23 -8.88 -11.06 6.45
C LYS A 23 -9.53 -10.21 5.36
N VAL A 24 -9.28 -10.53 4.10
CA VAL A 24 -9.88 -9.82 2.96
C VAL A 24 -11.34 -10.25 2.76
N GLY A 25 -11.68 -11.46 3.14
CA GLY A 25 -13.03 -12.00 2.94
C GLY A 25 -13.20 -12.66 1.57
N VAL A 26 -12.14 -13.26 1.05
CA VAL A 26 -12.15 -13.98 -0.24
C VAL A 26 -11.63 -15.40 -0.03
N SER A 27 -11.65 -16.21 -1.09
CA SER A 27 -11.11 -17.56 -1.04
C SER A 27 -9.57 -17.53 -1.10
N GLU A 28 -8.93 -18.57 -0.57
CA GLU A 28 -7.48 -18.73 -0.68
C GLU A 28 -7.04 -18.73 -2.14
N LYS A 29 -7.82 -19.40 -3.00
CA LYS A 29 -7.54 -19.44 -4.44
C LYS A 29 -7.53 -18.04 -5.06
N ALA A 30 -8.40 -17.16 -4.59
CA ALA A 30 -8.44 -15.78 -5.07
C ALA A 30 -7.14 -15.05 -4.72
N VAL A 31 -6.59 -15.28 -3.52
CA VAL A 31 -5.30 -14.70 -3.12
C VAL A 31 -4.18 -15.26 -3.99
N ILE A 32 -4.16 -16.57 -4.20
CA ILE A 32 -3.16 -17.22 -5.04
C ILE A 32 -3.17 -16.63 -6.44
N ASN A 33 -4.35 -16.50 -7.03
CA ASN A 33 -4.51 -15.94 -8.38
C ASN A 33 -4.06 -14.48 -8.45
N CYS A 34 -4.35 -13.69 -7.42
CA CYS A 34 -3.88 -12.30 -7.35
C CYS A 34 -2.35 -12.23 -7.28
N GLU A 35 -1.73 -13.07 -6.47
CA GLU A 35 -0.27 -13.08 -6.32
C GLU A 35 0.43 -13.54 -7.60
N LEU A 36 -0.22 -14.37 -8.40
CA LEU A 36 0.29 -14.83 -9.69
C LEU A 36 -0.07 -13.90 -10.85
N ASP A 37 -0.73 -12.79 -10.59
CA ASP A 37 -1.24 -11.86 -11.60
C ASP A 37 -2.22 -12.51 -12.59
N CYS A 38 -2.89 -13.58 -12.16
CA CYS A 38 -3.91 -14.26 -12.97
C CYS A 38 -5.26 -13.57 -12.90
N SER A 39 -5.48 -12.76 -11.87
CA SER A 39 -6.71 -11.98 -11.71
C SER A 39 -6.40 -10.68 -10.99
N ASN A 40 -7.22 -9.67 -11.24
CA ASN A 40 -7.11 -8.39 -10.55
C ASN A 40 -8.15 -8.32 -9.45
N PRO A 41 -7.78 -7.85 -8.25
CA PRO A 41 -8.75 -7.65 -7.18
C PRO A 41 -9.72 -6.52 -7.54
N THR A 42 -10.92 -6.59 -6.98
CA THR A 42 -11.87 -5.49 -7.10
C THR A 42 -11.36 -4.27 -6.33
N ALA A 43 -11.93 -3.10 -6.62
CA ALA A 43 -11.58 -1.89 -5.87
C ALA A 43 -11.82 -2.06 -4.38
N ARG A 44 -12.90 -2.74 -4.00
CA ARG A 44 -13.22 -3.04 -2.60
C ARG A 44 -12.13 -3.91 -1.95
N ASN A 45 -11.68 -4.95 -2.65
CA ASN A 45 -10.63 -5.82 -2.14
C ASN A 45 -9.28 -5.10 -2.07
N MET A 46 -9.02 -4.19 -3.00
CA MET A 46 -7.83 -3.33 -2.96
C MET A 46 -7.81 -2.47 -1.71
N LEU A 47 -8.93 -1.84 -1.37
CA LEU A 47 -9.03 -1.03 -0.15
C LEU A 47 -8.83 -1.90 1.10
N ALA A 48 -9.40 -3.10 1.12
CA ALA A 48 -9.20 -4.03 2.22
C ALA A 48 -7.72 -4.41 2.39
N LEU A 49 -7.03 -4.68 1.29
CA LEU A 49 -5.60 -4.99 1.32
C LEU A 49 -4.78 -3.83 1.84
N ALA A 50 -5.10 -2.61 1.40
CA ALA A 50 -4.42 -1.41 1.88
C ALA A 50 -4.59 -1.24 3.40
N ASP A 51 -5.79 -1.47 3.91
CA ASP A 51 -6.07 -1.40 5.34
C ASP A 51 -5.33 -2.50 6.12
N ILE A 52 -5.37 -3.74 5.63
CA ILE A 52 -4.73 -4.88 6.30
C ILE A 52 -3.22 -4.67 6.43
N PHE A 53 -2.60 -4.15 5.38
CA PHE A 53 -1.17 -3.91 5.39
C PHE A 53 -0.79 -2.52 5.91
N SER A 54 -1.77 -1.68 6.22
CA SER A 54 -1.57 -0.30 6.68
C SER A 54 -0.69 0.49 5.72
N VAL A 55 -0.98 0.36 4.43
CA VAL A 55 -0.25 1.04 3.36
C VAL A 55 -1.23 1.80 2.48
N SER A 56 -0.70 2.73 1.69
CA SER A 56 -1.51 3.44 0.69
C SER A 56 -1.77 2.56 -0.52
N MET A 57 -2.72 2.96 -1.35
CA MET A 57 -2.97 2.29 -2.63
C MET A 57 -1.74 2.35 -3.54
N ASP A 58 -0.99 3.44 -3.49
CA ASP A 58 0.24 3.58 -4.27
C ASP A 58 1.29 2.58 -3.84
N ALA A 59 1.40 2.31 -2.55
CA ALA A 59 2.32 1.29 -2.02
C ALA A 59 1.93 -0.11 -2.49
N LEU A 60 0.62 -0.39 -2.59
CA LEU A 60 0.15 -1.67 -3.12
C LEU A 60 0.57 -1.88 -4.57
N TYR A 61 0.56 -0.82 -5.36
CA TYR A 61 1.00 -0.88 -6.76
C TYR A 61 2.51 -0.80 -6.92
N GLY A 62 3.25 -0.60 -5.82
CA GLY A 62 4.69 -0.43 -5.87
C GLY A 62 5.16 0.95 -6.32
N ARG A 63 4.25 1.91 -6.45
CA ARG A 63 4.59 3.26 -6.90
C ARG A 63 5.39 4.02 -5.86
N GLU A 64 5.09 3.83 -4.58
CA GLU A 64 5.83 4.46 -3.49
C GLU A 64 7.26 3.93 -3.41
N GLU A 65 7.48 2.66 -3.73
CA GLU A 65 8.83 2.10 -3.80
C GLU A 65 9.65 2.77 -4.88
N ARG A 66 9.04 3.07 -6.03
CA ARG A 66 9.70 3.84 -7.09
C ARG A 66 10.00 5.25 -6.64
N ALA A 67 9.03 5.90 -6.00
CA ALA A 67 9.22 7.22 -5.43
C ALA A 67 10.31 7.20 -4.36
N ALA A 68 10.33 6.18 -3.49
CA ALA A 68 11.36 6.04 -2.47
C ALA A 68 12.74 5.80 -3.08
N ALA A 69 12.84 5.05 -4.18
CA ALA A 69 14.07 4.88 -4.91
C ALA A 69 14.56 6.20 -5.50
N ASP A 70 13.64 7.01 -6.01
CA ASP A 70 13.93 8.35 -6.50
C ASP A 70 14.28 9.30 -5.36
N LEU A 71 13.76 9.06 -4.17
CA LEU A 71 14.04 9.84 -2.96
C LEU A 71 15.51 9.75 -2.53
N SER A 72 16.22 8.69 -2.90
CA SER A 72 17.65 8.61 -2.64
C SER A 72 18.42 9.68 -3.40
N GLY A 73 17.83 10.22 -4.46
CA GLY A 73 18.34 11.37 -5.20
C GLY A 73 17.49 12.61 -5.03
N LEU A 74 16.69 12.70 -3.97
CA LEU A 74 15.76 13.79 -3.74
C LEU A 74 16.44 15.14 -3.65
N ARG A 75 15.93 16.03 -4.44
CA ARG A 75 16.33 17.42 -4.44
C ARG A 75 15.58 18.18 -3.38
N ASP A 76 16.20 19.25 -2.90
CA ASP A 76 15.69 20.04 -1.78
C ASP A 76 14.23 20.51 -1.97
N HIS A 77 13.80 20.80 -3.21
CA HIS A 77 12.44 21.29 -3.45
C HIS A 77 11.37 20.20 -3.22
N GLU A 78 11.70 18.94 -3.43
CA GLU A 78 10.77 17.83 -3.19
C GLU A 78 10.62 17.57 -1.69
N ARG A 79 11.68 17.71 -0.93
CA ARG A 79 11.62 17.67 0.53
C ARG A 79 10.73 18.75 1.09
N ARG A 80 10.85 19.97 0.56
CA ARG A 80 10.01 21.10 0.97
C ARG A 80 8.55 20.83 0.70
N LEU A 81 8.22 20.18 -0.42
CA LEU A 81 6.86 19.83 -0.75
C LEU A 81 6.26 18.91 0.30
N ILE A 82 7.01 17.88 0.71
CA ILE A 82 6.58 16.95 1.75
C ILE A 82 6.42 17.67 3.08
N GLU A 83 7.34 18.53 3.45
CA GLU A 83 7.25 19.32 4.68
C GLU A 83 6.04 20.24 4.70
N VAL A 84 5.75 20.89 3.58
CA VAL A 84 4.57 21.76 3.45
C VAL A 84 3.30 20.94 3.62
N MET A 85 3.22 19.76 3.04
CA MET A 85 2.05 18.89 3.18
C MET A 85 1.85 18.44 4.62
N ILE A 86 2.91 18.09 5.32
CA ILE A 86 2.85 17.71 6.74
C ILE A 86 2.41 18.88 7.60
N ASN A 87 2.98 20.07 7.38
CA ASN A 87 2.61 21.27 8.13
C ASN A 87 1.16 21.68 7.89
N ALA A 88 0.69 21.57 6.66
CA ALA A 88 -0.71 21.86 6.33
C ALA A 88 -1.65 20.91 7.08
N ALA A 89 -1.31 19.61 7.14
CA ALA A 89 -2.10 18.64 7.88
C ALA A 89 -2.12 18.93 9.37
N ILE A 90 -0.98 19.32 9.96
CA ILE A 90 -0.90 19.69 11.38
C ILE A 90 -1.74 20.91 11.66
N GLN A 91 -1.68 21.94 10.82
CA GLN A 91 -2.48 23.15 10.97
C GLN A 91 -3.96 22.85 10.86
N TYR A 92 -4.35 22.00 9.93
CA TYR A 92 -5.73 21.57 9.78
C TYR A 92 -6.25 20.92 11.06
N ILE A 93 -5.48 20.01 11.63
CA ILE A 93 -5.85 19.32 12.87
C ILE A 93 -6.01 20.34 14.01
N ARG A 94 -5.10 21.30 14.13
CA ARG A 94 -5.18 22.34 15.17
C ARG A 94 -6.40 23.24 15.03
N GLN A 95 -6.80 23.56 13.80
CA GLN A 95 -7.96 24.41 13.56
C GLN A 95 -9.29 23.72 13.82
N HIS A 96 -9.31 22.37 13.77
CA HIS A 96 -10.53 21.59 13.89
C HIS A 96 -10.65 20.86 15.24
N ASP A 97 -9.77 21.14 16.16
CA ASP A 97 -9.83 20.60 17.51
C ASP A 97 -10.82 21.37 18.40
#